data_4cd6375c7b75c7848600a38e0ff6c9af
#
_entry.id   4cd6375c7b75c7848600a38e0ff6c9af
#
_cell.length_a   1.000
_cell.length_b   1.000
_cell.length_c   1.000
_cell.angle_alpha   90.00
_cell.angle_beta   90.00
_cell.angle_gamma   90.00
#
_symmetry.space_group_name_H-M   'P 1'
#
loop_
_entity.id
_entity.type
_entity.pdbx_description
1 polymer ?
#
loop_
_entity_poly.entity_id
_entity_poly.type
_entity_poly.pdbx_seq_one_letter_code
_entity_poly.pdbx_strand_id
1 'polypeptide(L)'
;MFTQAAAIDFQIINALFTRVISACDILGIDGDFAKELEETLAELPPIKISERYGTIQEWIKDYEETEPGHRHISQLFGLFPGDQINETDSAIYEAAKKTIARRIENGGGSTGWSRAWTVCFYARLKDGYNAGEHLGYLLKNCTANNLFDIHPPFQIDGNFGGVAGITEMLLQSHLGTPQNRIVELLPALPEKWSSCSVKGIKARGNFTFDFSWRNGKVTKLSVTSAEDNTLLLKLNEKTTDIQTDKEYTVEENILKMSFVAGETAEMNF
;
A
#
# COMPACT_ATOMS: atom_id res chain seq x y z
N MET A 1 -3.10 29.68 12.04
CA MET A 1 -4.15 29.04 12.85
C MET A 1 -3.46 27.90 13.63
N PHE A 2 -3.72 27.79 14.94
CA PHE A 2 -3.26 26.63 15.70
C PHE A 2 -4.35 25.57 15.67
N THR A 3 -3.99 24.33 15.32
CA THR A 3 -4.89 23.17 15.29
C THR A 3 -4.43 22.15 16.32
N GLN A 4 -5.27 21.21 16.65
CA GLN A 4 -4.97 20.14 17.58
C GLN A 4 -5.30 18.78 16.93
N ALA A 5 -4.56 17.76 17.34
CA ALA A 5 -4.83 16.35 17.04
C ALA A 5 -5.03 16.11 15.54
N ALA A 6 -3.92 16.11 14.80
CA ALA A 6 -3.92 15.77 13.39
C ALA A 6 -4.24 14.26 13.20
N ALA A 7 -4.97 13.94 12.16
CA ALA A 7 -5.30 12.55 11.83
C ALA A 7 -4.06 11.69 11.66
N ILE A 8 -2.97 12.25 11.11
CA ILE A 8 -1.70 11.53 10.94
C ILE A 8 -1.10 11.07 12.28
N ASP A 9 -1.22 11.87 13.36
CA ASP A 9 -0.68 11.52 14.67
C ASP A 9 -1.34 10.24 15.19
N PHE A 10 -2.68 10.16 15.13
CA PHE A 10 -3.41 8.97 15.53
C PHE A 10 -3.13 7.78 14.63
N GLN A 11 -2.99 8.00 13.33
CA GLN A 11 -2.66 6.93 12.38
C GLN A 11 -1.25 6.37 12.63
N ILE A 12 -0.26 7.22 12.95
CA ILE A 12 1.10 6.78 13.29
C ILE A 12 1.11 6.03 14.62
N ILE A 13 0.43 6.55 15.66
CA ILE A 13 0.34 5.90 16.97
C ILE A 13 -0.29 4.52 16.80
N ASN A 14 -1.42 4.43 16.09
CA ASN A 14 -2.08 3.17 15.82
C ASN A 14 -1.14 2.18 15.10
N ALA A 15 -0.49 2.63 14.02
CA ALA A 15 0.43 1.79 13.26
C ALA A 15 1.63 1.31 14.11
N LEU A 16 2.19 2.18 14.95
CA LEU A 16 3.31 1.84 15.83
C LEU A 16 2.89 0.83 16.89
N PHE A 17 1.84 1.12 17.63
CA PHE A 17 1.40 0.27 18.76
C PHE A 17 0.95 -1.11 18.27
N THR A 18 0.18 -1.19 17.20
CA THR A 18 -0.21 -2.47 16.58
C THR A 18 1.01 -3.32 16.20
N ARG A 19 2.08 -2.70 15.68
CA ARG A 19 3.30 -3.43 15.31
C ARG A 19 4.11 -3.85 16.52
N VAL A 20 4.17 -3.03 17.59
CA VAL A 20 4.85 -3.38 18.85
C VAL A 20 4.12 -4.53 19.52
N ILE A 21 2.79 -4.49 19.65
CA ILE A 21 1.97 -5.59 20.19
C ILE A 21 2.29 -6.89 19.42
N SER A 22 2.22 -6.84 18.08
CA SER A 22 2.54 -8.02 17.27
C SER A 22 3.96 -8.53 17.48
N ALA A 23 4.93 -7.64 17.69
CA ALA A 23 6.32 -8.03 17.98
C ALA A 23 6.44 -8.69 19.36
N CYS A 24 5.74 -8.19 20.38
CA CYS A 24 5.69 -8.81 21.71
C CYS A 24 5.11 -10.22 21.62
N ASP A 25 4.02 -10.42 20.87
CA ASP A 25 3.39 -11.72 20.66
C ASP A 25 4.33 -12.71 19.96
N ILE A 26 4.99 -12.29 18.88
CA ILE A 26 5.90 -13.15 18.11
C ILE A 26 7.11 -13.56 18.95
N LEU A 27 7.64 -12.63 19.76
CA LEU A 27 8.84 -12.87 20.56
C LEU A 27 8.51 -13.53 21.92
N GLY A 28 7.23 -13.53 22.33
CA GLY A 28 6.79 -14.04 23.63
C GLY A 28 7.32 -13.25 24.83
N ILE A 29 7.46 -11.91 24.67
CA ILE A 29 8.00 -10.99 25.70
C ILE A 29 7.06 -9.81 25.95
N ASP A 30 7.24 -9.11 27.05
CA ASP A 30 6.61 -7.81 27.37
C ASP A 30 5.07 -7.82 27.27
N GLY A 31 4.41 -8.93 27.65
CA GLY A 31 2.94 -9.09 27.54
C GLY A 31 2.13 -8.03 28.31
N ASP A 32 2.61 -7.58 29.49
CA ASP A 32 1.94 -6.52 30.25
C ASP A 32 2.01 -5.18 29.51
N PHE A 33 3.14 -4.87 28.87
CA PHE A 33 3.28 -3.68 28.04
C PHE A 33 2.42 -3.75 26.75
N ALA A 34 2.36 -4.92 26.11
CA ALA A 34 1.47 -5.11 24.96
C ALA A 34 0.01 -4.82 25.34
N LYS A 35 -0.45 -5.28 26.50
CA LYS A 35 -1.80 -5.01 27.02
C LYS A 35 -2.05 -3.52 27.29
N GLU A 36 -1.07 -2.80 27.87
CA GLU A 36 -1.16 -1.35 28.07
C GLU A 36 -1.34 -0.62 26.72
N LEU A 37 -0.62 -1.06 25.68
CA LEU A 37 -0.77 -0.50 24.32
C LEU A 37 -2.13 -0.82 23.71
N GLU A 38 -2.68 -2.02 23.91
CA GLU A 38 -4.04 -2.39 23.47
C GLU A 38 -5.11 -1.50 24.11
N GLU A 39 -5.02 -1.30 25.43
CA GLU A 39 -5.92 -0.41 26.16
C GLU A 39 -5.84 1.02 25.62
N THR A 40 -4.62 1.53 25.35
CA THR A 40 -4.41 2.86 24.76
C THR A 40 -4.98 2.95 23.33
N LEU A 41 -4.81 1.92 22.50
CA LEU A 41 -5.37 1.88 21.15
C LEU A 41 -6.89 1.98 21.14
N ALA A 42 -7.56 1.36 22.13
CA ALA A 42 -9.01 1.41 22.25
C ALA A 42 -9.56 2.80 22.56
N GLU A 43 -8.73 3.69 23.12
CA GLU A 43 -9.08 5.08 23.44
C GLU A 43 -8.79 6.07 22.28
N LEU A 44 -8.04 5.65 21.25
CA LEU A 44 -7.71 6.53 20.13
C LEU A 44 -8.96 6.90 19.31
N PRO A 45 -9.07 8.17 18.88
CA PRO A 45 -10.14 8.57 17.98
C PRO A 45 -10.08 7.79 16.67
N PRO A 46 -11.23 7.35 16.12
CA PRO A 46 -11.27 6.70 14.82
C PRO A 46 -10.92 7.69 13.69
N ILE A 47 -10.57 7.16 12.53
CA ILE A 47 -10.47 7.96 11.30
C ILE A 47 -11.85 8.52 10.98
N LYS A 48 -11.94 9.84 10.76
CA LYS A 48 -13.20 10.55 10.54
C LYS A 48 -13.34 10.98 9.08
N ILE A 49 -14.58 11.09 8.64
CA ILE A 49 -14.94 11.66 7.33
C ILE A 49 -15.44 13.09 7.57
N SER A 50 -14.91 14.04 6.81
CA SER A 50 -15.37 15.42 6.80
C SER A 50 -16.83 15.50 6.31
N GLU A 51 -17.70 16.10 7.10
CA GLU A 51 -19.09 16.35 6.71
C GLU A 51 -19.19 17.40 5.59
N ARG A 52 -18.19 18.31 5.51
CA ARG A 52 -18.13 19.37 4.50
C ARG A 52 -17.76 18.85 3.12
N TYR A 53 -16.77 17.93 3.06
CA TYR A 53 -16.15 17.55 1.80
C TYR A 53 -16.31 16.07 1.46
N GLY A 54 -16.71 15.24 2.43
CA GLY A 54 -16.75 13.78 2.29
C GLY A 54 -15.35 13.14 2.13
N THR A 55 -14.31 13.87 2.49
CA THR A 55 -12.90 13.45 2.48
C THR A 55 -12.48 12.90 3.85
N ILE A 56 -11.30 12.29 3.96
CA ILE A 56 -10.72 12.01 5.28
C ILE A 56 -10.45 13.33 5.99
N GLN A 57 -10.98 13.47 7.20
CA GLN A 57 -10.84 14.66 8.02
C GLN A 57 -9.40 14.77 8.54
N GLU A 58 -8.76 15.92 8.30
CA GLU A 58 -7.34 16.10 8.63
C GLU A 58 -7.09 16.43 10.11
N TRP A 59 -8.07 17.04 10.79
CA TRP A 59 -7.94 17.53 12.16
C TRP A 59 -9.06 16.99 13.05
N ILE A 60 -8.91 17.12 14.38
CA ILE A 60 -9.95 16.65 15.33
C ILE A 60 -11.32 17.31 15.09
N LYS A 61 -11.32 18.54 14.57
CA LYS A 61 -12.51 19.27 14.13
C LYS A 61 -12.51 19.42 12.63
N ASP A 62 -13.70 19.45 12.02
CA ASP A 62 -13.90 19.63 10.60
C ASP A 62 -13.78 21.12 10.23
N TYR A 63 -12.52 21.58 10.10
CA TYR A 63 -12.22 22.96 9.71
C TYR A 63 -12.38 23.17 8.20
N GLU A 64 -12.62 24.42 7.82
CA GLU A 64 -12.51 24.84 6.43
C GLU A 64 -11.05 24.82 5.98
N GLU A 65 -10.78 24.20 4.84
CA GLU A 65 -9.43 24.13 4.28
C GLU A 65 -9.01 25.47 3.69
N THR A 66 -7.90 26.04 4.17
CA THR A 66 -7.33 27.29 3.65
C THR A 66 -6.53 27.05 2.37
N GLU A 67 -6.00 25.84 2.16
CA GLU A 67 -5.19 25.46 1.01
C GLU A 67 -5.58 24.04 0.55
N PRO A 68 -6.70 23.89 -0.19
CA PRO A 68 -7.21 22.57 -0.57
C PRO A 68 -6.28 21.78 -1.49
N GLY A 69 -5.31 22.44 -2.15
CA GLY A 69 -4.27 21.85 -2.99
C GLY A 69 -2.93 21.65 -2.28
N HIS A 70 -2.88 21.72 -0.94
CA HIS A 70 -1.62 21.55 -0.22
C HIS A 70 -0.93 20.25 -0.57
N ARG A 71 0.40 20.30 -0.80
CA ARG A 71 1.20 19.15 -1.23
C ARG A 71 1.35 18.04 -0.17
N HIS A 72 1.18 18.38 1.12
CA HIS A 72 1.15 17.40 2.19
C HIS A 72 -0.27 16.84 2.32
N ILE A 73 -0.40 15.51 2.21
CA ILE A 73 -1.66 14.79 2.28
C ILE A 73 -1.59 13.84 3.48
N SER A 74 -1.24 14.42 4.64
CA SER A 74 -0.88 13.71 5.86
C SER A 74 -1.99 12.82 6.40
N GLN A 75 -3.26 13.21 6.22
CA GLN A 75 -4.42 12.42 6.61
C GLN A 75 -4.59 11.09 5.86
N LEU A 76 -3.82 10.89 4.78
CA LEU A 76 -3.76 9.61 4.05
C LEU A 76 -2.56 8.73 4.44
N PHE A 77 -1.85 9.02 5.54
CA PHE A 77 -0.80 8.13 6.05
C PHE A 77 -1.32 6.70 6.25
N GLY A 78 -2.54 6.55 6.77
CA GLY A 78 -3.19 5.25 6.96
C GLY A 78 -3.47 4.47 5.68
N LEU A 79 -3.51 5.14 4.52
CA LEU A 79 -3.59 4.49 3.21
C LEU A 79 -2.20 4.03 2.75
N PHE A 80 -1.21 4.93 2.79
CA PHE A 80 0.19 4.65 2.49
C PHE A 80 1.11 5.66 3.22
N PRO A 81 2.14 5.20 3.95
CA PRO A 81 2.67 3.83 4.05
C PRO A 81 1.94 2.92 5.05
N GLY A 82 0.93 3.43 5.76
CA GLY A 82 0.08 2.63 6.63
C GLY A 82 -0.76 1.58 5.87
N ASP A 83 -1.63 0.90 6.62
CA ASP A 83 -2.52 -0.15 6.13
C ASP A 83 -3.93 -0.09 6.75
N GLN A 84 -4.23 0.98 7.50
CA GLN A 84 -5.50 1.18 8.21
C GLN A 84 -6.65 1.55 7.27
N ILE A 85 -6.34 2.29 6.19
CA ILE A 85 -7.31 2.67 5.16
C ILE A 85 -7.17 1.67 4.00
N ASN A 86 -8.14 0.80 3.87
CA ASN A 86 -8.17 -0.22 2.84
C ASN A 86 -9.61 -0.60 2.46
N GLU A 87 -9.79 -1.52 1.53
CA GLU A 87 -11.09 -1.91 0.98
C GLU A 87 -12.04 -2.60 1.97
N THR A 88 -11.59 -2.96 3.18
CA THR A 88 -12.45 -3.60 4.20
C THR A 88 -13.40 -2.61 4.86
N ASP A 89 -13.06 -1.31 4.91
CA ASP A 89 -13.96 -0.22 5.27
C ASP A 89 -14.25 0.64 4.02
N SER A 90 -15.33 0.32 3.35
CA SER A 90 -15.72 0.97 2.09
C SER A 90 -15.97 2.47 2.24
N ALA A 91 -16.50 2.94 3.38
CA ALA A 91 -16.78 4.37 3.59
C ALA A 91 -15.49 5.18 3.73
N ILE A 92 -14.55 4.70 4.55
CA ILE A 92 -13.23 5.33 4.72
C ILE A 92 -12.41 5.25 3.43
N TYR A 93 -12.48 4.12 2.72
CA TYR A 93 -11.79 3.94 1.44
C TYR A 93 -12.29 4.90 0.35
N GLU A 94 -13.61 5.10 0.22
CA GLU A 94 -14.20 6.09 -0.69
C GLU A 94 -13.87 7.55 -0.26
N ALA A 95 -13.84 7.83 1.03
CA ALA A 95 -13.39 9.14 1.53
C ALA A 95 -11.91 9.41 1.20
N ALA A 96 -11.05 8.39 1.22
CA ALA A 96 -9.65 8.51 0.79
C ALA A 96 -9.53 8.83 -0.71
N LYS A 97 -10.35 8.20 -1.58
CA LYS A 97 -10.43 8.55 -3.01
C LYS A 97 -10.80 10.02 -3.22
N LYS A 98 -11.83 10.49 -2.50
CA LYS A 98 -12.24 11.90 -2.55
C LYS A 98 -11.14 12.83 -2.06
N THR A 99 -10.39 12.42 -1.04
CA THR A 99 -9.29 13.23 -0.49
C THR A 99 -8.21 13.47 -1.54
N ILE A 100 -7.72 12.41 -2.19
CA ILE A 100 -6.66 12.56 -3.19
C ILE A 100 -7.17 13.32 -4.42
N ALA A 101 -8.38 13.03 -4.92
CA ALA A 101 -8.97 13.75 -6.03
C ALA A 101 -9.06 15.25 -5.75
N ARG A 102 -9.60 15.64 -4.59
CA ARG A 102 -9.70 17.04 -4.17
C ARG A 102 -8.33 17.74 -4.11
N ARG A 103 -7.30 17.07 -3.55
CA ARG A 103 -5.93 17.63 -3.51
C ARG A 103 -5.39 17.88 -4.91
N ILE A 104 -5.55 16.92 -5.81
CA ILE A 104 -5.04 17.01 -7.19
C ILE A 104 -5.78 18.07 -8.01
N GLU A 105 -7.11 18.14 -7.92
CA GLU A 105 -7.95 19.12 -8.60
C GLU A 105 -7.58 20.58 -8.22
N ASN A 106 -7.07 20.77 -7.00
CA ASN A 106 -6.63 22.08 -6.51
C ASN A 106 -5.11 22.29 -6.63
N GLY A 107 -4.39 21.50 -7.46
CA GLY A 107 -2.98 21.69 -7.77
C GLY A 107 -1.98 20.97 -6.85
N GLY A 108 -2.44 20.07 -6.00
CA GLY A 108 -1.58 19.23 -5.14
C GLY A 108 -0.68 18.28 -5.92
N GLY A 109 0.35 17.76 -5.26
CA GLY A 109 1.29 16.83 -5.88
C GLY A 109 2.19 17.46 -6.96
N SER A 110 2.53 18.74 -6.83
CA SER A 110 3.31 19.48 -7.83
C SER A 110 4.82 19.29 -7.73
N THR A 111 5.32 18.69 -6.63
CA THR A 111 6.75 18.46 -6.37
C THR A 111 7.07 16.97 -6.38
N GLY A 112 8.34 16.61 -6.50
CA GLY A 112 8.76 15.24 -6.72
C GLY A 112 8.25 14.25 -5.68
N TRP A 113 8.59 14.43 -4.40
CA TRP A 113 8.14 13.51 -3.35
C TRP A 113 6.60 13.47 -3.18
N SER A 114 5.93 14.62 -3.33
CA SER A 114 4.46 14.65 -3.21
C SER A 114 3.77 13.97 -4.40
N ARG A 115 4.36 14.07 -5.60
CA ARG A 115 3.90 13.34 -6.78
C ARG A 115 4.14 11.85 -6.64
N ALA A 116 5.32 11.44 -6.16
CA ALA A 116 5.61 10.04 -5.89
C ALA A 116 4.66 9.44 -4.84
N TRP A 117 4.33 10.19 -3.79
CA TRP A 117 3.35 9.78 -2.79
C TRP A 117 1.94 9.64 -3.39
N THR A 118 1.58 10.53 -4.32
CA THR A 118 0.31 10.42 -5.08
C THR A 118 0.26 9.11 -5.88
N VAL A 119 1.36 8.68 -6.52
CA VAL A 119 1.43 7.37 -7.19
C VAL A 119 1.14 6.23 -6.22
N CYS A 120 1.75 6.26 -5.03
CA CYS A 120 1.52 5.25 -3.99
C CYS A 120 0.06 5.22 -3.53
N PHE A 121 -0.58 6.38 -3.38
CA PHE A 121 -2.00 6.45 -3.00
C PHE A 121 -2.90 5.82 -4.07
N TYR A 122 -2.74 6.18 -5.33
CA TYR A 122 -3.54 5.58 -6.40
C TYR A 122 -3.26 4.08 -6.56
N ALA A 123 -2.03 3.64 -6.35
CA ALA A 123 -1.71 2.21 -6.34
C ALA A 123 -2.47 1.47 -5.22
N ARG A 124 -2.52 2.03 -4.00
CA ARG A 124 -3.29 1.47 -2.87
C ARG A 124 -4.79 1.55 -3.06
N LEU A 125 -5.27 2.54 -3.81
CA LEU A 125 -6.67 2.65 -4.24
C LEU A 125 -7.00 1.75 -5.44
N LYS A 126 -6.05 0.94 -5.92
CA LYS A 126 -6.18 0.04 -7.08
C LYS A 126 -6.58 0.76 -8.37
N ASP A 127 -6.23 2.04 -8.47
CA ASP A 127 -6.44 2.86 -9.64
C ASP A 127 -5.17 2.91 -10.51
N GLY A 128 -5.01 1.87 -11.33
CA GLY A 128 -3.85 1.74 -12.21
C GLY A 128 -3.75 2.83 -13.27
N TYR A 129 -4.87 3.39 -13.71
CA TYR A 129 -4.87 4.50 -14.67
C TYR A 129 -4.23 5.75 -14.06
N ASN A 130 -4.75 6.23 -12.93
CA ASN A 130 -4.21 7.41 -12.27
C ASN A 130 -2.80 7.18 -11.72
N ALA A 131 -2.51 6.00 -11.17
CA ALA A 131 -1.14 5.67 -10.74
C ALA A 131 -0.14 5.80 -11.91
N GLY A 132 -0.48 5.27 -13.09
CA GLY A 132 0.34 5.36 -14.29
C GLY A 132 0.51 6.79 -14.83
N GLU A 133 -0.55 7.59 -14.88
CA GLU A 133 -0.50 8.98 -15.32
C GLU A 133 0.34 9.84 -14.36
N HIS A 134 0.20 9.66 -13.05
CA HIS A 134 0.99 10.39 -12.06
C HIS A 134 2.46 9.95 -12.04
N LEU A 135 2.76 8.68 -12.29
CA LEU A 135 4.14 8.21 -12.50
C LEU A 135 4.76 8.85 -13.75
N GLY A 136 4.00 8.91 -14.86
CA GLY A 136 4.44 9.60 -16.07
C GLY A 136 4.72 11.08 -15.82
N TYR A 137 3.89 11.76 -15.05
CA TYR A 137 4.12 13.16 -14.64
C TYR A 137 5.38 13.29 -13.78
N LEU A 138 5.59 12.42 -12.79
CA LEU A 138 6.78 12.39 -11.93
C LEU A 138 8.05 12.32 -12.79
N LEU A 139 8.12 11.35 -13.70
CA LEU A 139 9.29 11.14 -14.57
C LEU A 139 9.53 12.31 -15.53
N LYS A 140 8.47 12.92 -16.04
CA LYS A 140 8.58 14.01 -17.03
C LYS A 140 8.87 15.38 -16.43
N ASN A 141 8.25 15.69 -15.29
CA ASN A 141 8.19 17.06 -14.76
C ASN A 141 8.91 17.24 -13.42
N CYS A 142 9.13 16.15 -12.69
CA CYS A 142 9.72 16.20 -11.36
C CYS A 142 11.03 15.37 -11.26
N THR A 143 11.65 15.08 -12.41
CA THR A 143 12.88 14.28 -12.49
C THR A 143 13.84 14.93 -13.47
N ALA A 144 15.12 15.09 -13.09
CA ALA A 144 16.18 15.57 -13.96
C ALA A 144 16.65 14.48 -14.93
N ASN A 145 17.46 14.86 -15.95
CA ASN A 145 17.98 13.93 -16.96
C ASN A 145 18.83 12.80 -16.38
N ASN A 146 19.40 12.98 -15.17
CA ASN A 146 20.15 11.97 -14.41
C ASN A 146 19.24 11.11 -13.51
N LEU A 147 17.94 11.23 -13.65
CA LEU A 147 16.89 10.58 -12.86
C LEU A 147 16.78 11.05 -11.40
N PHE A 148 17.50 12.08 -10.99
CA PHE A 148 17.33 12.65 -9.66
C PHE A 148 16.01 13.41 -9.58
N ASP A 149 15.30 13.22 -8.47
CA ASP A 149 14.08 13.93 -8.16
C ASP A 149 14.31 15.44 -8.03
N ILE A 150 13.34 16.22 -8.44
CA ILE A 150 13.37 17.68 -8.34
C ILE A 150 12.18 18.16 -7.51
N HIS A 151 12.52 18.73 -6.36
CA HIS A 151 11.49 19.36 -5.52
C HIS A 151 11.26 20.85 -5.84
N PRO A 152 12.18 21.78 -6.17
CA PRO A 152 13.61 21.97 -5.93
C PRO A 152 13.93 22.43 -4.49
N PRO A 153 15.17 22.17 -3.92
CA PRO A 153 16.25 21.41 -4.57
C PRO A 153 15.96 19.92 -4.60
N PHE A 154 16.95 19.08 -5.04
CA PHE A 154 16.90 17.64 -4.99
C PHE A 154 16.52 17.10 -3.61
N GLN A 155 15.60 16.15 -3.60
CA GLN A 155 15.20 15.37 -2.42
C GLN A 155 15.04 13.90 -2.85
N ILE A 156 15.80 13.01 -2.23
CA ILE A 156 15.82 11.58 -2.60
C ILE A 156 14.46 10.89 -2.39
N ASP A 157 13.61 11.49 -1.58
CA ASP A 157 12.27 10.99 -1.25
C ASP A 157 11.42 10.68 -2.49
N GLY A 158 11.48 11.55 -3.52
CA GLY A 158 10.76 11.33 -4.77
C GLY A 158 11.28 10.13 -5.54
N ASN A 159 12.59 9.85 -5.49
CA ASN A 159 13.17 8.66 -6.09
C ASN A 159 12.70 7.38 -5.39
N PHE A 160 12.79 7.33 -4.07
CA PHE A 160 12.34 6.17 -3.29
C PHE A 160 10.83 6.00 -3.39
N GLY A 161 10.06 7.08 -3.29
CA GLY A 161 8.62 7.05 -3.43
C GLY A 161 8.16 6.61 -4.83
N GLY A 162 8.87 7.01 -5.89
CA GLY A 162 8.59 6.56 -7.25
C GLY A 162 8.78 5.06 -7.42
N VAL A 163 9.87 4.49 -6.88
CA VAL A 163 10.12 3.04 -6.89
C VAL A 163 9.08 2.31 -6.03
N ALA A 164 8.75 2.84 -4.85
CA ALA A 164 7.72 2.28 -3.98
C ALA A 164 6.36 2.26 -4.70
N GLY A 165 5.99 3.35 -5.40
CA GLY A 165 4.77 3.42 -6.18
C GLY A 165 4.70 2.36 -7.28
N ILE A 166 5.78 2.17 -8.06
CA ILE A 166 5.86 1.10 -9.07
C ILE A 166 5.67 -0.28 -8.41
N THR A 167 6.33 -0.51 -7.28
CA THR A 167 6.20 -1.78 -6.55
C THR A 167 4.76 -2.01 -6.10
N GLU A 168 4.10 -1.01 -5.51
CA GLU A 168 2.70 -1.08 -5.07
C GLU A 168 1.71 -1.27 -6.25
N MET A 169 2.04 -0.79 -7.43
CA MET A 169 1.24 -1.04 -8.64
C MET A 169 1.31 -2.51 -9.08
N LEU A 170 2.45 -3.18 -8.83
CA LEU A 170 2.73 -4.54 -9.30
C LEU A 170 2.47 -5.61 -8.25
N LEU A 171 2.74 -5.32 -6.96
CA LEU A 171 2.56 -6.25 -5.86
C LEU A 171 2.20 -5.50 -4.58
N GLN A 172 1.15 -5.95 -3.91
CA GLN A 172 0.79 -5.50 -2.56
C GLN A 172 0.76 -6.68 -1.60
N SER A 173 1.17 -6.45 -0.34
CA SER A 173 1.17 -7.45 0.73
C SER A 173 0.84 -6.82 2.09
N HIS A 174 0.05 -5.74 2.11
CA HIS A 174 -0.28 -5.01 3.33
C HIS A 174 -1.53 -5.54 4.03
N LEU A 175 -2.42 -6.22 3.31
CA LEU A 175 -3.64 -6.79 3.87
C LEU A 175 -3.38 -8.05 4.71
N GLY A 176 -4.36 -8.41 5.55
CA GLY A 176 -4.25 -9.52 6.49
C GLY A 176 -3.58 -9.14 7.82
N THR A 177 -3.29 -10.13 8.65
CA THR A 177 -2.58 -9.95 9.92
C THR A 177 -1.07 -9.98 9.73
N PRO A 178 -0.26 -9.53 10.70
CA PRO A 178 1.19 -9.64 10.63
C PRO A 178 1.71 -11.06 10.32
N GLN A 179 1.03 -12.08 10.85
CA GLN A 179 1.37 -13.49 10.66
C GLN A 179 0.81 -14.09 9.37
N ASN A 180 -0.27 -13.50 8.82
CA ASN A 180 -1.00 -14.02 7.66
C ASN A 180 -1.24 -12.88 6.64
N ARG A 181 -0.17 -12.44 5.99
CA ARG A 181 -0.24 -11.38 4.99
C ARG A 181 -0.73 -11.91 3.65
N ILE A 182 -1.72 -11.24 3.08
CA ILE A 182 -2.27 -11.54 1.78
C ILE A 182 -1.46 -10.80 0.72
N VAL A 183 -0.93 -11.54 -0.25
CA VAL A 183 -0.23 -10.99 -1.41
C VAL A 183 -1.21 -10.86 -2.57
N GLU A 184 -1.21 -9.70 -3.23
CA GLU A 184 -1.99 -9.43 -4.43
C GLU A 184 -1.05 -8.98 -5.56
N LEU A 185 -1.16 -9.61 -6.73
CA LEU A 185 -0.36 -9.28 -7.90
C LEU A 185 -1.15 -8.41 -8.86
N LEU A 186 -0.48 -7.41 -9.45
CA LEU A 186 -1.02 -6.46 -10.42
C LEU A 186 -2.25 -5.69 -9.93
N PRO A 187 -2.32 -5.26 -8.64
CA PRO A 187 -3.52 -4.62 -8.08
C PRO A 187 -3.87 -3.29 -8.75
N ALA A 188 -2.87 -2.58 -9.30
CA ALA A 188 -3.05 -1.28 -9.93
C ALA A 188 -2.23 -1.17 -11.23
N LEU A 189 -2.36 -2.16 -12.11
CA LEU A 189 -1.60 -2.20 -13.37
C LEU A 189 -2.16 -1.18 -14.37
N PRO A 190 -1.33 -0.25 -14.92
CA PRO A 190 -1.73 0.60 -16.02
C PRO A 190 -1.98 -0.21 -17.29
N GLU A 191 -2.98 0.16 -18.09
CA GLU A 191 -3.27 -0.53 -19.37
C GLU A 191 -2.06 -0.55 -20.32
N LYS A 192 -1.24 0.51 -20.31
CA LYS A 192 -0.02 0.61 -21.11
C LYS A 192 1.02 -0.46 -20.78
N TRP A 193 0.95 -1.09 -19.61
CA TRP A 193 1.83 -2.17 -19.17
C TRP A 193 1.19 -3.54 -19.37
N SER A 194 0.47 -3.73 -20.46
CA SER A 194 -0.33 -4.92 -20.72
C SER A 194 0.45 -6.23 -20.68
N SER A 195 1.74 -6.23 -21.01
CA SER A 195 2.59 -7.42 -21.01
C SER A 195 4.01 -7.06 -20.60
N CYS A 196 4.53 -7.71 -19.57
CA CYS A 196 5.89 -7.48 -19.08
C CYS A 196 6.29 -8.61 -18.11
N SER A 197 7.45 -8.46 -17.48
CA SER A 197 7.90 -9.31 -16.38
C SER A 197 8.68 -8.50 -15.36
N VAL A 198 8.72 -9.00 -14.13
CA VAL A 198 9.50 -8.42 -13.05
C VAL A 198 10.14 -9.55 -12.23
N LYS A 199 11.29 -9.27 -11.62
CA LYS A 199 12.02 -10.22 -10.79
C LYS A 199 12.49 -9.57 -9.49
N GLY A 200 12.56 -10.40 -8.45
CA GLY A 200 13.14 -10.02 -7.15
C GLY A 200 12.28 -9.09 -6.30
N ILE A 201 10.98 -8.94 -6.59
CA ILE A 201 10.10 -8.14 -5.72
C ILE A 201 9.89 -8.87 -4.40
N LYS A 202 10.12 -8.16 -3.30
CA LYS A 202 9.92 -8.66 -1.95
C LYS A 202 8.51 -8.37 -1.45
N ALA A 203 7.90 -9.37 -0.82
CA ALA A 203 6.65 -9.23 -0.10
C ALA A 203 6.85 -9.49 1.40
N ARG A 204 5.90 -9.05 2.22
CA ARG A 204 5.85 -9.39 3.64
C ARG A 204 5.73 -10.90 3.81
N GLY A 205 6.31 -11.44 4.89
CA GLY A 205 6.43 -12.88 5.11
C GLY A 205 7.68 -13.49 4.49
N ASN A 206 8.71 -12.67 4.16
CA ASN A 206 10.00 -13.08 3.60
C ASN A 206 9.92 -13.82 2.26
N PHE A 207 8.90 -13.51 1.47
CA PHE A 207 8.75 -14.02 0.10
C PHE A 207 9.44 -13.15 -0.94
N THR A 208 9.99 -13.79 -1.97
CA THR A 208 10.52 -13.16 -3.18
C THR A 208 9.72 -13.63 -4.38
N PHE A 209 9.31 -12.70 -5.22
CA PHE A 209 8.45 -12.93 -6.38
C PHE A 209 9.16 -12.58 -7.67
N ASP A 210 9.15 -13.52 -8.62
CA ASP A 210 9.44 -13.31 -10.04
C ASP A 210 8.17 -13.64 -10.81
N PHE A 211 7.65 -12.74 -11.63
CA PHE A 211 6.45 -13.04 -12.39
C PHE A 211 6.40 -12.32 -13.73
N SER A 212 5.64 -12.91 -14.66
CA SER A 212 5.33 -12.32 -15.96
C SER A 212 3.83 -12.29 -16.18
N TRP A 213 3.41 -11.32 -16.98
CA TRP A 213 2.00 -11.18 -17.35
C TRP A 213 1.84 -10.84 -18.82
N ARG A 214 0.67 -11.18 -19.35
CA ARG A 214 0.24 -10.85 -20.70
C ARG A 214 -1.23 -10.43 -20.69
N ASN A 215 -1.53 -9.35 -21.40
CA ASN A 215 -2.89 -8.76 -21.43
C ASN A 215 -3.44 -8.51 -20.01
N GLY A 216 -2.58 -7.98 -19.12
CA GLY A 216 -2.94 -7.68 -17.73
C GLY A 216 -3.18 -8.88 -16.81
N LYS A 217 -2.85 -10.10 -17.24
CA LYS A 217 -3.01 -11.33 -16.45
C LYS A 217 -1.67 -11.98 -16.19
N VAL A 218 -1.41 -12.38 -14.96
CA VAL A 218 -0.24 -13.18 -14.62
C VAL A 218 -0.29 -14.48 -15.40
N THR A 219 0.83 -14.83 -16.04
CA THR A 219 0.96 -16.06 -16.83
C THR A 219 1.97 -17.02 -16.23
N LYS A 220 2.98 -16.49 -15.55
CA LYS A 220 4.00 -17.27 -14.86
C LYS A 220 4.37 -16.58 -13.55
N LEU A 221 4.54 -17.36 -12.50
CA LEU A 221 4.93 -16.90 -11.17
C LEU A 221 5.93 -17.87 -10.56
N SER A 222 7.03 -17.34 -10.03
CA SER A 222 7.98 -18.05 -9.17
C SER A 222 8.00 -17.37 -7.82
N VAL A 223 7.82 -18.14 -6.75
CA VAL A 223 7.83 -17.63 -5.38
C VAL A 223 8.87 -18.39 -4.58
N THR A 224 9.81 -17.68 -3.97
CA THR A 224 10.79 -18.24 -3.04
C THR A 224 10.51 -17.73 -1.64
N SER A 225 10.42 -18.63 -0.66
CA SER A 225 10.35 -18.27 0.76
C SER A 225 11.73 -18.34 1.40
N ALA A 226 12.11 -17.30 2.17
CA ALA A 226 13.35 -17.32 2.93
C ALA A 226 13.23 -18.05 4.27
N GLU A 227 12.02 -18.36 4.71
CA GLU A 227 11.71 -18.99 6.00
C GLU A 227 10.56 -20.00 5.84
N ASP A 228 10.37 -20.86 6.83
CA ASP A 228 9.18 -21.70 6.93
C ASP A 228 7.95 -20.80 7.07
N ASN A 229 7.10 -20.76 6.06
CA ASN A 229 5.95 -19.86 6.06
C ASN A 229 4.84 -20.36 5.13
N THR A 230 3.66 -19.75 5.24
CA THR A 230 2.52 -20.01 4.36
C THR A 230 2.23 -18.78 3.51
N LEU A 231 2.28 -18.93 2.20
CA LEU A 231 1.84 -17.92 1.25
C LEU A 231 0.31 -17.89 1.21
N LEU A 232 -0.26 -16.69 1.33
CA LEU A 232 -1.65 -16.40 0.99
C LEU A 232 -1.65 -15.49 -0.23
N LEU A 233 -2.00 -16.05 -1.39
CA LEU A 233 -2.01 -15.31 -2.66
C LEU A 233 -3.46 -15.08 -3.09
N LYS A 234 -3.86 -13.82 -3.23
CA LYS A 234 -5.18 -13.45 -3.77
C LYS A 234 -5.21 -13.71 -5.26
N LEU A 235 -6.10 -14.60 -5.68
CA LEU A 235 -6.33 -14.93 -7.08
C LEU A 235 -7.34 -13.97 -7.70
N ASN A 236 -7.19 -13.74 -8.99
CA ASN A 236 -8.25 -13.10 -9.77
C ASN A 236 -9.43 -14.07 -9.88
N GLU A 237 -10.68 -13.58 -9.80
CA GLU A 237 -11.92 -14.39 -9.86
C GLU A 237 -12.03 -15.31 -11.09
N LYS A 238 -11.23 -15.07 -12.13
CA LYS A 238 -11.21 -15.85 -13.38
C LYS A 238 -10.06 -16.87 -13.45
N THR A 239 -9.29 -17.03 -12.37
CA THR A 239 -8.16 -17.99 -12.34
C THR A 239 -8.71 -19.35 -11.98
N THR A 240 -8.80 -20.27 -12.97
CA THR A 240 -9.39 -21.61 -12.79
C THR A 240 -8.36 -22.74 -12.87
N ASP A 241 -7.26 -22.53 -13.60
CA ASP A 241 -6.24 -23.55 -13.82
C ASP A 241 -4.86 -23.05 -13.37
N ILE A 242 -4.37 -23.61 -12.27
CA ILE A 242 -3.02 -23.34 -11.77
C ILE A 242 -2.20 -24.61 -11.92
N GLN A 243 -1.18 -24.56 -12.77
CA GLN A 243 -0.24 -25.66 -12.97
C GLN A 243 0.97 -25.45 -12.07
N THR A 244 1.14 -26.34 -11.10
CA THR A 244 2.28 -26.37 -10.16
C THR A 244 2.47 -27.81 -9.68
N ASP A 245 3.69 -28.14 -9.27
CA ASP A 245 4.05 -29.41 -8.65
C ASP A 245 3.87 -29.39 -7.11
N LYS A 246 3.53 -28.22 -6.54
CA LYS A 246 3.37 -28.03 -5.11
C LYS A 246 1.92 -28.09 -4.68
N GLU A 247 1.67 -28.73 -3.55
CA GLU A 247 0.33 -28.79 -2.94
C GLU A 247 -0.16 -27.40 -2.51
N TYR A 248 -1.42 -27.10 -2.80
CA TYR A 248 -2.10 -25.87 -2.40
C TYR A 248 -3.59 -26.10 -2.16
N THR A 249 -4.22 -25.19 -1.45
CA THR A 249 -5.69 -25.10 -1.34
C THR A 249 -6.15 -23.71 -1.82
N VAL A 250 -7.41 -23.61 -2.22
CA VAL A 250 -8.04 -22.33 -2.59
C VAL A 250 -9.35 -22.18 -1.82
N GLU A 251 -9.47 -21.12 -1.05
CA GLU A 251 -10.69 -20.74 -0.32
C GLU A 251 -10.95 -19.25 -0.56
N GLU A 252 -12.17 -18.87 -0.93
CA GLU A 252 -12.58 -17.47 -1.16
C GLU A 252 -11.60 -16.65 -2.06
N ASN A 253 -11.11 -17.27 -3.13
CA ASN A 253 -10.09 -16.69 -4.03
C ASN A 253 -8.71 -16.46 -3.40
N ILE A 254 -8.42 -17.05 -2.25
CA ILE A 254 -7.09 -17.05 -1.64
C ILE A 254 -6.46 -18.44 -1.85
N LEU A 255 -5.37 -18.47 -2.62
CA LEU A 255 -4.50 -19.64 -2.69
C LEU A 255 -3.63 -19.66 -1.44
N LYS A 256 -3.61 -20.82 -0.78
CA LYS A 256 -2.79 -21.10 0.39
C LYS A 256 -1.77 -22.20 0.06
N MET A 257 -0.48 -21.88 0.24
CA MET A 257 0.63 -22.78 -0.09
C MET A 257 1.71 -22.68 0.98
N SER A 258 2.11 -23.81 1.56
CA SER A 258 3.14 -23.85 2.61
C SER A 258 4.53 -24.00 2.02
N PHE A 259 5.52 -23.35 2.60
CA PHE A 259 6.92 -23.38 2.19
C PHE A 259 7.82 -23.74 3.37
N VAL A 260 8.91 -24.43 3.06
CA VAL A 260 10.08 -24.51 3.93
C VAL A 260 11.12 -23.47 3.51
N ALA A 261 12.01 -23.09 4.43
CA ALA A 261 13.03 -22.08 4.19
C ALA A 261 13.90 -22.43 2.96
N GLY A 262 14.06 -21.48 2.06
CA GLY A 262 14.80 -21.62 0.79
C GLY A 262 14.04 -22.29 -0.34
N GLU A 263 12.83 -22.74 -0.10
CA GLU A 263 12.02 -23.41 -1.13
C GLU A 263 11.47 -22.43 -2.17
N THR A 264 11.40 -22.89 -3.42
CA THR A 264 10.81 -22.15 -4.54
C THR A 264 9.66 -22.96 -5.15
N ALA A 265 8.53 -22.33 -5.43
CA ALA A 265 7.42 -22.88 -6.18
C ALA A 265 7.24 -22.14 -7.50
N GLU A 266 7.02 -22.88 -8.58
CA GLU A 266 6.68 -22.36 -9.90
C GLU A 266 5.17 -22.58 -10.14
N MET A 267 4.51 -21.56 -10.69
CA MET A 267 3.09 -21.61 -11.06
C MET A 267 2.89 -21.03 -12.45
N ASN A 268 2.08 -21.71 -13.27
CA ASN A 268 1.59 -21.21 -14.55
C ASN A 268 0.06 -21.06 -14.48
N PHE A 269 -0.46 -20.02 -15.12
CA PHE A 269 -1.87 -19.63 -15.07
C PHE A 269 -2.49 -19.59 -16.46
#